data_0933300b1300df15eeb096e75f18b0a8
#
_entry.id   0933300b1300df15eeb096e75f18b0a8
#
_cell.length_a   1.000
_cell.length_b   1.000
_cell.length_c   1.000
_cell.angle_alpha   90.00
_cell.angle_beta   90.00
_cell.angle_gamma   90.00
#
_symmetry.space_group_name_H-M   'P 1'
#
loop_
_entity.id
_entity.type
_entity.pdbx_description
1 polymer ?
#
loop_
_entity_poly.entity_id
_entity_poly.type
_entity_poly.pdbx_seq_one_letter_code
_entity_poly.pdbx_strand_id
1 'polypeptide(L)'
;ARLGLFPLQWTAALQDKLDTRLADVSLSVPEERHAEAPIWFSGAAAKNIHLLLDDTGLQALFSNLLKCAIDRDRQGKVHPAFIKIIEALSPDDARFLSLHSAIEPLKEELTSQVRNPMRELIRRRIPELDELPQAAIDASIDNLRGLSVVHSSVSNIVGLDRGSVTRVELKLNQFGRNFCEVCLPDSTDDDL
;
A
#
# COMPACT_ATOMS: atom_id res chain seq x y z
N ALA A 1 5.75 23.49 36.84
CA ALA A 1 4.39 22.95 36.93
C ALA A 1 3.54 23.31 35.70
N ARG A 2 3.93 22.87 34.49
CA ARG A 2 3.15 23.05 33.25
C ARG A 2 2.98 21.74 32.45
N LEU A 3 3.21 20.59 33.06
CA LEU A 3 3.12 19.29 32.43
C LEU A 3 1.70 18.66 32.42
N GLY A 4 0.74 19.27 33.11
CA GLY A 4 -0.60 18.67 33.26
C GLY A 4 -1.63 19.02 32.19
N LEU A 5 -1.40 20.06 31.37
CA LEU A 5 -2.37 20.50 30.35
C LEU A 5 -2.06 19.95 28.91
N PHE A 6 -0.84 19.50 28.67
CA PHE A 6 -0.41 18.98 27.37
C PHE A 6 -1.21 17.75 26.92
N PRO A 7 -1.52 16.75 27.77
CA PRO A 7 -2.25 15.56 27.31
C PRO A 7 -3.69 15.85 26.89
N LEU A 8 -4.38 16.79 27.57
CA LEU A 8 -5.80 17.07 27.31
C LEU A 8 -6.03 17.89 26.04
N GLN A 9 -5.15 18.86 25.76
CA GLN A 9 -5.22 19.64 24.51
C GLN A 9 -4.82 18.79 23.30
N TRP A 10 -3.86 17.89 23.47
CA TRP A 10 -3.45 16.95 22.42
C TRP A 10 -4.55 15.97 22.11
N THR A 11 -5.24 15.44 23.12
CA THR A 11 -6.37 14.53 22.91
C THR A 11 -7.54 15.20 22.19
N ALA A 12 -7.88 16.45 22.50
CA ALA A 12 -8.95 17.18 21.83
C ALA A 12 -8.60 17.45 20.34
N ALA A 13 -7.40 17.97 20.06
CA ALA A 13 -6.97 18.23 18.68
C ALA A 13 -6.86 16.94 17.83
N LEU A 14 -6.44 15.84 18.44
CA LEU A 14 -6.41 14.53 17.76
C LEU A 14 -7.82 14.00 17.52
N GLN A 15 -8.74 14.25 18.44
CA GLN A 15 -10.13 13.85 18.31
C GLN A 15 -10.82 14.63 17.20
N ASP A 16 -10.64 15.96 17.15
CA ASP A 16 -11.16 16.80 16.07
C ASP A 16 -10.62 16.37 14.69
N LYS A 17 -9.32 16.08 14.59
CA LYS A 17 -8.69 15.56 13.37
C LYS A 17 -9.30 14.22 12.96
N LEU A 18 -9.51 13.33 13.92
CA LEU A 18 -10.11 12.02 13.68
C LEU A 18 -11.54 12.14 13.20
N ASP A 19 -12.36 12.96 13.88
CA ASP A 19 -13.77 13.18 13.52
C ASP A 19 -13.87 13.76 12.10
N THR A 20 -12.98 14.70 11.74
CA THR A 20 -12.89 15.23 10.38
C THR A 20 -12.58 14.13 9.37
N ARG A 21 -11.57 13.29 9.63
CA ARG A 21 -11.20 12.20 8.72
C ARG A 21 -12.30 11.14 8.57
N LEU A 22 -13.01 10.82 9.64
CA LEU A 22 -14.14 9.90 9.57
C LEU A 22 -15.33 10.50 8.80
N ALA A 23 -15.58 11.80 8.98
CA ALA A 23 -16.57 12.52 8.17
C ALA A 23 -16.21 12.50 6.68
N ASP A 24 -14.94 12.78 6.32
CA ASP A 24 -14.45 12.71 4.94
C ASP A 24 -14.66 11.31 4.33
N VAL A 25 -14.34 10.25 5.09
CA VAL A 25 -14.58 8.87 4.67
C VAL A 25 -16.07 8.63 4.41
N SER A 26 -16.95 9.05 5.33
CA SER A 26 -18.41 8.87 5.18
C SER A 26 -18.96 9.66 3.99
N LEU A 27 -18.58 10.91 3.85
CA LEU A 27 -19.05 11.78 2.75
C LEU A 27 -18.56 11.34 1.37
N SER A 28 -17.48 10.60 1.30
CA SER A 28 -16.94 10.08 0.03
C SER A 28 -17.72 8.90 -0.55
N VAL A 29 -18.63 8.28 0.22
CA VAL A 29 -19.51 7.21 -0.24
C VAL A 29 -20.91 7.80 -0.43
N PRO A 30 -21.58 7.59 -1.59
CA PRO A 30 -22.95 8.02 -1.79
C PRO A 30 -23.90 7.44 -0.74
N GLU A 31 -24.84 8.24 -0.22
CA GLU A 31 -25.72 7.86 0.89
C GLU A 31 -26.53 6.58 0.59
N GLU A 32 -26.98 6.42 -0.65
CA GLU A 32 -27.73 5.25 -1.12
C GLU A 32 -26.89 3.96 -1.14
N ARG A 33 -25.56 4.08 -1.09
CA ARG A 33 -24.63 2.95 -1.04
C ARG A 33 -24.09 2.67 0.36
N HIS A 34 -24.43 3.53 1.34
CA HIS A 34 -23.98 3.29 2.71
C HIS A 34 -24.49 1.95 3.23
N ALA A 35 -23.59 1.23 3.85
CA ALA A 35 -23.84 -0.03 4.54
C ALA A 35 -23.13 -0.06 5.90
N GLU A 36 -23.67 -0.84 6.81
CA GLU A 36 -22.97 -1.08 8.07
C GLU A 36 -21.71 -1.92 7.82
N ALA A 37 -20.58 -1.46 8.36
CA ALA A 37 -19.34 -2.20 8.22
C ALA A 37 -19.44 -3.57 8.91
N PRO A 38 -18.84 -4.63 8.35
CA PRO A 38 -18.88 -5.96 8.95
C PRO A 38 -18.36 -5.95 10.40
N ILE A 39 -19.02 -6.68 11.30
CA ILE A 39 -18.66 -6.72 12.74
C ILE A 39 -17.19 -7.11 12.96
N TRP A 40 -16.70 -8.09 12.20
CA TRP A 40 -15.29 -8.52 12.27
C TRP A 40 -14.31 -7.42 11.87
N PHE A 41 -14.75 -6.51 10.97
CA PHE A 41 -13.94 -5.37 10.51
C PHE A 41 -13.94 -4.23 11.52
N SER A 42 -15.12 -3.88 12.08
CA SER A 42 -15.30 -2.72 12.96
C SER A 42 -14.39 -2.77 14.18
N GLY A 43 -14.23 -3.94 14.81
CA GLY A 43 -13.35 -4.11 15.97
C GLY A 43 -11.86 -3.96 15.63
N ALA A 44 -11.43 -4.43 14.46
CA ALA A 44 -10.06 -4.29 13.99
C ALA A 44 -9.78 -2.85 13.55
N ALA A 45 -10.72 -2.22 12.85
CA ALA A 45 -10.61 -0.82 12.42
C ALA A 45 -10.51 0.14 13.62
N ALA A 46 -11.33 -0.07 14.66
CA ALA A 46 -11.28 0.75 15.87
C ALA A 46 -9.92 0.70 16.59
N LYS A 47 -9.25 -0.46 16.62
CA LYS A 47 -7.90 -0.58 17.17
C LYS A 47 -6.85 0.19 16.38
N ASN A 48 -7.08 0.35 15.09
CA ASN A 48 -6.14 0.94 14.13
C ASN A 48 -6.53 2.34 13.68
N ILE A 49 -7.50 2.94 14.37
CA ILE A 49 -8.03 4.27 14.02
C ILE A 49 -6.94 5.36 14.01
N HIS A 50 -5.84 5.17 14.75
CA HIS A 50 -4.69 6.05 14.76
C HIS A 50 -4.02 6.18 13.38
N LEU A 51 -4.18 5.22 12.48
CA LEU A 51 -3.67 5.29 11.11
C LEU A 51 -4.31 6.44 10.30
N LEU A 52 -5.52 6.88 10.66
CA LEU A 52 -6.14 8.07 10.07
C LEU A 52 -5.45 9.37 10.46
N LEU A 53 -4.65 9.35 11.52
CA LEU A 53 -3.92 10.51 12.03
C LEU A 53 -2.50 10.61 11.46
N ASP A 54 -2.06 9.55 10.79
CA ASP A 54 -0.77 9.51 10.11
C ASP A 54 -0.82 10.42 8.87
N ASP A 55 0.20 11.23 8.66
CA ASP A 55 0.32 12.11 7.49
C ASP A 55 1.11 11.44 6.34
N THR A 56 1.38 10.15 6.46
CA THR A 56 2.02 9.33 5.44
C THR A 56 0.99 8.69 4.50
N GLY A 57 1.45 8.02 3.46
CA GLY A 57 0.59 7.24 2.55
C GLY A 57 -0.28 6.17 3.24
N LEU A 58 0.06 5.77 4.48
CA LEU A 58 -0.72 4.80 5.26
C LEU A 58 -2.12 5.30 5.59
N GLN A 59 -2.27 6.60 5.88
CA GLN A 59 -3.58 7.23 6.12
C GLN A 59 -4.49 7.07 4.91
N ALA A 60 -3.97 7.29 3.70
CA ALA A 60 -4.75 7.16 2.47
C ALA A 60 -5.21 5.70 2.26
N LEU A 61 -4.31 4.72 2.46
CA LEU A 61 -4.63 3.30 2.36
C LEU A 61 -5.73 2.91 3.35
N PHE A 62 -5.64 3.36 4.60
CA PHE A 62 -6.62 3.03 5.63
C PHE A 62 -7.96 3.73 5.39
N SER A 63 -7.96 4.99 4.95
CA SER A 63 -9.18 5.71 4.56
C SER A 63 -9.93 5.01 3.43
N ASN A 64 -9.22 4.56 2.39
CA ASN A 64 -9.85 3.84 1.27
C ASN A 64 -10.40 2.47 1.70
N LEU A 65 -9.69 1.78 2.60
CA LEU A 65 -10.20 0.54 3.18
C LEU A 65 -11.50 0.76 3.97
N LEU A 66 -11.58 1.85 4.75
CA LEU A 66 -12.81 2.22 5.47
C LEU A 66 -13.95 2.57 4.52
N LYS A 67 -13.69 3.36 3.46
CA LYS A 67 -14.66 3.68 2.41
C LYS A 67 -15.24 2.40 1.81
N CYS A 68 -14.40 1.45 1.41
CA CYS A 68 -14.85 0.17 0.88
C CYS A 68 -15.66 -0.65 1.90
N ALA A 69 -15.33 -0.59 3.18
CA ALA A 69 -16.03 -1.33 4.22
C ALA A 69 -17.45 -0.83 4.49
N ILE A 70 -17.73 0.47 4.25
CA ILE A 70 -19.06 1.07 4.42
C ILE A 70 -19.83 1.24 3.09
N ASP A 71 -19.24 0.84 1.97
CA ASP A 71 -19.84 0.90 0.65
C ASP A 71 -20.45 -0.46 0.29
N ARG A 72 -21.78 -0.54 0.14
CA ARG A 72 -22.51 -1.77 -0.18
C ARG A 72 -21.97 -2.49 -1.41
N ASP A 73 -21.55 -1.74 -2.43
CA ASP A 73 -21.09 -2.31 -3.70
C ASP A 73 -19.65 -2.83 -3.64
N ARG A 74 -18.85 -2.31 -2.70
CA ARG A 74 -17.42 -2.64 -2.56
C ARG A 74 -17.11 -3.49 -1.32
N GLN A 75 -18.02 -3.57 -0.36
CA GLN A 75 -17.84 -4.24 0.93
C GLN A 75 -17.39 -5.71 0.79
N GLY A 76 -17.90 -6.41 -0.23
CA GLY A 76 -17.54 -7.80 -0.50
C GLY A 76 -16.07 -8.01 -0.91
N LYS A 77 -15.33 -6.95 -1.25
CA LYS A 77 -13.90 -6.99 -1.61
C LYS A 77 -12.98 -6.84 -0.40
N VAL A 78 -13.52 -6.38 0.73
CA VAL A 78 -12.74 -6.14 1.95
C VAL A 78 -12.33 -7.47 2.59
N HIS A 79 -11.03 -7.61 2.88
CA HIS A 79 -10.49 -8.82 3.49
C HIS A 79 -9.91 -8.51 4.89
N PRO A 80 -10.11 -9.39 5.90
CA PRO A 80 -9.63 -9.16 7.28
C PRO A 80 -8.14 -8.90 7.41
N ALA A 81 -7.34 -9.49 6.50
CA ALA A 81 -5.90 -9.30 6.51
C ALA A 81 -5.45 -7.90 6.05
N PHE A 82 -6.29 -7.11 5.36
CA PHE A 82 -5.88 -5.81 4.81
C PHE A 82 -5.47 -4.82 5.90
N ILE A 83 -6.19 -4.77 7.02
CA ILE A 83 -5.79 -3.95 8.17
C ILE A 83 -4.40 -4.33 8.66
N LYS A 84 -4.14 -5.65 8.81
CA LYS A 84 -2.84 -6.14 9.29
C LYS A 84 -1.71 -5.85 8.30
N ILE A 85 -2.01 -5.85 7.01
CA ILE A 85 -1.03 -5.43 6.00
C ILE A 85 -0.70 -3.97 6.22
N ILE A 86 -1.70 -3.07 6.29
CA ILE A 86 -1.46 -1.63 6.50
C ILE A 86 -0.66 -1.36 7.78
N GLU A 87 -0.97 -2.07 8.89
CA GLU A 87 -0.20 -2.00 10.14
C GLU A 87 1.28 -2.38 9.98
N ALA A 88 1.58 -3.27 9.05
CA ALA A 88 2.92 -3.79 8.82
C ALA A 88 3.69 -3.03 7.72
N LEU A 89 3.05 -2.08 7.03
CA LEU A 89 3.69 -1.26 6.01
C LEU A 89 4.48 -0.10 6.63
N SER A 90 5.64 0.18 6.06
CA SER A 90 6.34 1.45 6.24
C SER A 90 5.82 2.52 5.25
N PRO A 91 6.14 3.82 5.45
CA PRO A 91 5.85 4.86 4.47
C PRO A 91 6.47 4.57 3.08
N ASP A 92 7.66 3.98 3.03
CA ASP A 92 8.33 3.59 1.78
C ASP A 92 7.57 2.47 1.07
N ASP A 93 7.00 1.50 1.82
CA ASP A 93 6.15 0.45 1.26
C ASP A 93 4.86 1.03 0.66
N ALA A 94 4.23 1.99 1.35
CA ALA A 94 3.05 2.67 0.85
C ALA A 94 3.35 3.45 -0.44
N ARG A 95 4.49 4.15 -0.48
CA ARG A 95 4.98 4.84 -1.70
C ARG A 95 5.25 3.83 -2.83
N PHE A 96 5.86 2.70 -2.51
CA PHE A 96 6.10 1.64 -3.48
C PHE A 96 4.77 1.12 -4.07
N LEU A 97 3.78 0.85 -3.23
CA LEU A 97 2.47 0.37 -3.66
C LEU A 97 1.66 1.42 -4.42
N SER A 98 1.83 2.71 -4.17
CA SER A 98 1.14 3.77 -4.94
C SER A 98 1.52 3.74 -6.43
N LEU A 99 2.67 3.16 -6.76
CA LEU A 99 3.15 2.95 -8.11
C LEU A 99 2.78 1.56 -8.68
N HIS A 100 1.74 0.92 -8.13
CA HIS A 100 1.34 -0.45 -8.47
C HIS A 100 1.07 -0.68 -9.95
N SER A 101 0.54 0.33 -10.66
CA SER A 101 0.32 0.26 -12.11
C SER A 101 1.62 0.09 -12.89
N ALA A 102 2.73 0.63 -12.38
CA ALA A 102 4.06 0.44 -12.95
C ALA A 102 4.68 -0.93 -12.58
N ILE A 103 4.17 -1.61 -11.54
CA ILE A 103 4.65 -2.93 -11.09
C ILE A 103 4.02 -4.08 -11.90
N GLU A 104 2.89 -3.89 -12.56
CA GLU A 104 2.14 -4.96 -13.26
C GLU A 104 2.48 -5.11 -14.75
N PRO A 105 2.93 -6.27 -15.18
CA PRO A 105 3.99 -7.13 -14.62
C PRO A 105 5.36 -6.64 -15.10
N LEU A 106 6.23 -6.30 -14.18
CA LEU A 106 7.62 -6.02 -14.55
C LEU A 106 8.38 -7.32 -14.80
N LYS A 107 8.78 -7.53 -16.03
CA LYS A 107 9.57 -8.69 -16.44
C LYS A 107 10.61 -8.26 -17.45
N GLU A 108 11.87 -8.54 -17.18
CA GLU A 108 12.97 -8.17 -18.06
C GLU A 108 14.07 -9.22 -18.04
N GLU A 109 14.74 -9.37 -19.17
CA GLU A 109 15.95 -10.15 -19.31
C GLU A 109 17.16 -9.22 -19.35
N LEU A 110 18.01 -9.33 -18.36
CA LEU A 110 19.21 -8.52 -18.21
C LEU A 110 20.45 -9.38 -18.53
N THR A 111 21.52 -8.72 -18.98
CA THR A 111 22.80 -9.42 -19.13
C THR A 111 23.30 -9.92 -17.77
N SER A 112 23.93 -11.07 -17.72
CA SER A 112 24.42 -11.69 -16.49
C SER A 112 25.49 -10.88 -15.71
N GLN A 113 25.96 -9.78 -16.29
CA GLN A 113 26.94 -8.87 -15.67
C GLN A 113 26.30 -7.85 -14.71
N VAL A 114 24.97 -7.76 -14.65
CA VAL A 114 24.28 -6.83 -13.75
C VAL A 114 24.39 -7.30 -12.31
N ARG A 115 25.05 -6.49 -11.47
CA ARG A 115 25.36 -6.84 -10.07
C ARG A 115 24.09 -6.96 -9.19
N ASN A 116 23.10 -6.10 -9.43
CA ASN A 116 21.80 -6.15 -8.76
C ASN A 116 20.67 -6.05 -9.81
N PRO A 117 20.19 -7.18 -10.33
CA PRO A 117 19.22 -7.20 -11.43
C PRO A 117 17.86 -6.61 -11.05
N MET A 118 17.39 -6.80 -9.81
CA MET A 118 16.11 -6.24 -9.35
C MET A 118 16.16 -4.71 -9.28
N ARG A 119 17.27 -4.15 -8.77
CA ARG A 119 17.47 -2.71 -8.75
C ARG A 119 17.46 -2.11 -10.15
N GLU A 120 18.17 -2.75 -11.08
CA GLU A 120 18.24 -2.28 -12.46
C GLU A 120 16.87 -2.30 -13.13
N LEU A 121 16.05 -3.32 -12.87
CA LEU A 121 14.67 -3.39 -13.32
C LEU A 121 13.86 -2.21 -12.79
N ILE A 122 13.90 -1.97 -11.48
CA ILE A 122 13.14 -0.89 -10.83
C ILE A 122 13.59 0.47 -11.37
N ARG A 123 14.89 0.73 -11.40
CA ARG A 123 15.44 1.99 -11.91
C ARG A 123 14.98 2.32 -13.33
N ARG A 124 14.86 1.30 -14.18
CA ARG A 124 14.44 1.49 -15.57
C ARG A 124 12.94 1.67 -15.73
N ARG A 125 12.16 1.04 -14.88
CA ARG A 125 10.72 0.90 -15.06
C ARG A 125 9.91 1.78 -14.12
N ILE A 126 10.49 2.17 -12.98
CA ILE A 126 9.86 2.98 -11.96
C ILE A 126 10.86 4.04 -11.49
N PRO A 127 11.19 5.02 -12.36
CA PRO A 127 12.18 6.05 -12.04
C PRO A 127 11.80 6.89 -10.82
N GLU A 128 10.52 6.96 -10.46
CA GLU A 128 10.01 7.65 -9.28
C GLU A 128 10.54 7.06 -7.96
N LEU A 129 10.99 5.81 -7.99
CA LEU A 129 11.64 5.15 -6.84
C LEU A 129 13.15 5.36 -6.77
N ASP A 130 13.77 5.97 -7.79
CA ASP A 130 15.24 6.15 -7.81
C ASP A 130 15.72 7.14 -6.73
N GLU A 131 14.82 7.96 -6.19
CA GLU A 131 15.09 8.86 -5.05
C GLU A 131 15.24 8.10 -3.72
N LEU A 132 14.68 6.88 -3.62
CA LEU A 132 14.80 6.08 -2.41
C LEU A 132 16.18 5.42 -2.30
N PRO A 133 16.75 5.34 -1.10
CA PRO A 133 17.96 4.55 -0.88
C PRO A 133 17.74 3.09 -1.28
N GLN A 134 18.75 2.46 -1.88
CA GLN A 134 18.64 1.05 -2.31
C GLN A 134 18.17 0.13 -1.19
N ALA A 135 18.68 0.34 0.02
CA ALA A 135 18.29 -0.46 1.18
C ALA A 135 16.79 -0.35 1.50
N ALA A 136 16.17 0.81 1.27
CA ALA A 136 14.74 1.00 1.45
C ALA A 136 13.94 0.23 0.39
N ILE A 137 14.36 0.29 -0.88
CA ILE A 137 13.73 -0.47 -1.97
C ILE A 137 13.81 -1.99 -1.69
N ASP A 138 14.98 -2.49 -1.33
CA ASP A 138 15.19 -3.91 -1.03
C ASP A 138 14.33 -4.35 0.18
N ALA A 139 14.28 -3.51 1.23
CA ALA A 139 13.46 -3.76 2.42
C ALA A 139 11.96 -3.77 2.08
N SER A 140 11.49 -2.84 1.24
CA SER A 140 10.08 -2.80 0.81
C SER A 140 9.71 -4.04 0.00
N ILE A 141 10.54 -4.48 -0.94
CA ILE A 141 10.29 -5.70 -1.71
C ILE A 141 10.21 -6.91 -0.78
N ASP A 142 11.14 -7.03 0.17
CA ASP A 142 11.16 -8.15 1.10
C ASP A 142 9.96 -8.13 2.05
N ASN A 143 9.58 -6.95 2.57
CA ASN A 143 8.39 -6.80 3.41
C ASN A 143 7.11 -7.15 2.64
N LEU A 144 6.90 -6.56 1.47
CA LEU A 144 5.71 -6.80 0.63
C LEU A 144 5.62 -8.25 0.16
N ARG A 145 6.76 -8.92 -0.06
CA ARG A 145 6.81 -10.35 -0.34
C ARG A 145 6.42 -11.17 0.89
N GLY A 146 6.93 -10.81 2.06
CA GLY A 146 6.56 -11.43 3.34
C GLY A 146 5.07 -11.29 3.66
N LEU A 147 4.47 -10.16 3.31
CA LEU A 147 3.04 -9.90 3.42
C LEU A 147 2.19 -10.54 2.31
N SER A 148 2.80 -11.28 1.40
CA SER A 148 2.14 -11.89 0.25
C SER A 148 1.42 -10.90 -0.66
N VAL A 149 1.93 -9.68 -0.79
CA VAL A 149 1.41 -8.64 -1.68
C VAL A 149 2.08 -8.71 -3.05
N VAL A 150 3.40 -8.87 -3.06
CA VAL A 150 4.18 -9.00 -4.30
C VAL A 150 4.83 -10.36 -4.43
N HIS A 151 5.12 -10.73 -5.66
CA HIS A 151 6.01 -11.81 -6.03
C HIS A 151 7.24 -11.23 -6.72
N SER A 152 8.43 -11.61 -6.29
CA SER A 152 9.68 -11.25 -6.94
C SER A 152 10.52 -12.48 -7.21
N SER A 153 11.15 -12.56 -8.36
CA SER A 153 12.07 -13.65 -8.70
C SER A 153 13.24 -13.16 -9.55
N VAL A 154 14.40 -13.77 -9.32
CA VAL A 154 15.60 -13.58 -10.11
C VAL A 154 16.11 -14.97 -10.49
N SER A 155 16.21 -15.25 -11.78
CA SER A 155 16.68 -16.55 -12.29
C SER A 155 17.71 -16.37 -13.41
N ASN A 156 18.78 -17.15 -13.36
CA ASN A 156 19.77 -17.17 -14.42
C ASN A 156 19.38 -18.21 -15.46
N ILE A 157 19.33 -17.81 -16.70
CA ILE A 157 19.06 -18.66 -17.85
C ILE A 157 20.34 -18.78 -18.66
N VAL A 158 20.86 -19.99 -18.76
CA VAL A 158 22.02 -20.30 -19.62
C VAL A 158 21.50 -20.73 -20.97
N GLY A 159 21.63 -19.88 -21.98
CA GLY A 159 21.28 -20.21 -23.35
C GLY A 159 22.49 -20.77 -24.10
N LEU A 160 22.28 -21.75 -24.96
CA LEU A 160 23.35 -22.39 -25.74
C LEU A 160 23.99 -21.40 -26.73
N ASP A 161 23.26 -20.38 -27.22
CA ASP A 161 23.70 -19.48 -28.28
C ASP A 161 23.82 -18.00 -27.91
N ARG A 162 23.34 -17.56 -26.74
CA ARG A 162 23.25 -16.13 -26.37
C ARG A 162 23.97 -15.75 -25.07
N GLY A 163 24.74 -16.66 -24.52
CA GLY A 163 25.37 -16.41 -23.20
C GLY A 163 24.37 -16.56 -22.03
N SER A 164 24.82 -16.21 -20.81
CA SER A 164 23.98 -16.26 -19.63
C SER A 164 23.15 -14.97 -19.51
N VAL A 165 21.83 -15.12 -19.32
CA VAL A 165 20.87 -14.02 -19.14
C VAL A 165 20.23 -14.16 -17.79
N THR A 166 20.06 -13.04 -17.08
CA THR A 166 19.32 -12.99 -15.81
C THR A 166 17.90 -12.51 -16.08
N ARG A 167 16.93 -13.37 -15.83
CA ARG A 167 15.52 -12.99 -15.86
C ARG A 167 15.11 -12.47 -14.49
N VAL A 168 14.52 -11.28 -14.50
CA VAL A 168 13.98 -10.61 -13.31
C VAL A 168 12.50 -10.43 -13.48
N GLU A 169 11.74 -10.75 -12.45
CA GLU A 169 10.29 -10.57 -12.43
C GLU A 169 9.88 -9.95 -11.10
N LEU A 170 9.03 -8.92 -11.18
CA LEU A 170 8.32 -8.31 -10.05
C LEU A 170 6.87 -8.11 -10.46
N LYS A 171 5.93 -8.60 -9.66
CA LYS A 171 4.50 -8.44 -9.92
C LYS A 171 3.69 -8.51 -8.63
N LEU A 172 2.52 -7.89 -8.64
CA LEU A 172 1.50 -8.17 -7.64
C LEU A 172 0.98 -9.61 -7.81
N ASN A 173 0.82 -10.34 -6.72
CA ASN A 173 0.02 -11.57 -6.77
C ASN A 173 -1.47 -11.24 -6.72
N GLN A 174 -2.37 -12.23 -6.82
CA GLN A 174 -3.82 -11.96 -6.82
C GLN A 174 -4.29 -11.26 -5.54
N PHE A 175 -3.75 -11.64 -4.39
CA PHE A 175 -4.07 -11.01 -3.12
C PHE A 175 -3.59 -9.56 -3.05
N GLY A 176 -2.39 -9.28 -3.57
CA GLY A 176 -1.84 -7.94 -3.69
C GLY A 176 -2.66 -7.05 -4.62
N ARG A 177 -3.13 -7.57 -5.76
CA ARG A 177 -4.05 -6.84 -6.65
C ARG A 177 -5.34 -6.46 -5.93
N ASN A 178 -5.95 -7.41 -5.22
CA ASN A 178 -7.16 -7.14 -4.45
C ASN A 178 -6.92 -6.11 -3.34
N PHE A 179 -5.75 -6.16 -2.68
CA PHE A 179 -5.35 -5.15 -1.70
C PHE A 179 -5.23 -3.77 -2.34
N CYS A 180 -4.53 -3.65 -3.45
CA CYS A 180 -4.37 -2.38 -4.17
C CYS A 180 -5.72 -1.82 -4.65
N GLU A 181 -6.59 -2.67 -5.21
CA GLU A 181 -7.94 -2.26 -5.66
C GLU A 181 -8.82 -1.69 -4.54
N VAL A 182 -8.63 -2.17 -3.30
CA VAL A 182 -9.43 -1.73 -2.14
C VAL A 182 -8.79 -0.55 -1.42
N CYS A 183 -7.46 -0.55 -1.30
CA CYS A 183 -6.75 0.35 -0.39
C CYS A 183 -6.07 1.53 -1.11
N LEU A 184 -5.79 1.44 -2.41
CA LEU A 184 -5.21 2.57 -3.14
C LEU A 184 -6.33 3.45 -3.72
N PRO A 185 -6.08 4.77 -3.90
CA PRO A 185 -7.03 5.65 -4.57
C PRO A 185 -7.25 5.17 -6.00
N ASP A 186 -8.49 5.30 -6.47
CA ASP A 186 -8.79 5.10 -7.88
C ASP A 186 -8.01 6.15 -8.69
N SER A 187 -7.31 5.74 -9.73
CA SER A 187 -6.49 6.61 -10.58
C SER A 187 -7.30 7.69 -11.34
N THR A 188 -8.59 7.81 -11.05
CA THR A 188 -9.53 8.77 -11.64
C THR A 188 -9.86 9.95 -10.73
N ASP A 189 -9.40 9.99 -9.47
CA ASP A 189 -9.75 11.06 -8.52
C ASP A 189 -8.79 12.26 -8.52
N ASP A 190 -7.70 12.24 -9.30
CA ASP A 190 -6.73 13.34 -9.36
C ASP A 190 -7.07 14.44 -10.39
N ASP A 191 -8.23 14.39 -11.07
CA ASP A 191 -8.64 15.33 -12.13
C ASP A 191 -9.91 16.17 -11.79
N LEU A 192 -10.11 16.56 -10.51
CA LEU A 192 -11.19 17.52 -10.16
C LEU A 192 -10.68 18.68 -9.31
#